data_c393b04565576326c4d8197e6de1014d
#
_entry.id   c393b04565576326c4d8197e6de1014d
#
_cell.length_a   1.000
_cell.length_b   1.000
_cell.length_c   1.000
_cell.angle_alpha   90.00
_cell.angle_beta   90.00
_cell.angle_gamma   90.00
#
_symmetry.space_group_name_H-M   'P 1'
#
loop_
_entity.id
_entity.type
_entity.pdbx_description
1 polymer ?
#
loop_
_entity_poly.entity_id
_entity_poly.type
_entity_poly.pdbx_seq_one_letter_code
_entity_poly.pdbx_strand_id
1 'polypeptide(L)'
;MESRNWNSIIAKLPNPHFLQTYEWGQVKAKYGWSPLYVVWTKDNFVVISEQSSVTDNLSLLTDHCIAAALILKRQILQNNFAARLSILYSPKGPLLDWTNESLRTRILNDLQSFAKKQGAIFLKCDPDVVLGTGVPQSTDDVVDNNGQAITSELKRRGWGYSSDQIQFKNTVIIDLSPTEDELLARMKQKTRYNIRLAEKKGVSLRVGKLEDLPMLYKMYAETSVRDGFVIRDEEYYQTVWRLFMNNQSPVSSLQFSNSPNPQLNSEPVSNLQSPITNYQLPSAEPLIAEFNNEPVAAIFVFYFAGRAYYVYGMSRDAHREKMPTYLLQWEAMKRAKARGCAAYDLWGAPEVFDESDSMWGVYRFKEGLGGNVVRTLGAWDYAPNSFWYRMYSDIMPRVLDVMRSRGRSRTKQGLGA
;
A
#
# COMPACT_ATOMS: atom_id res chain seq x y z
N MET A 1 10.70 -20.01 4.82
CA MET A 1 10.81 -18.78 5.65
C MET A 1 9.50 -18.61 6.38
N GLU A 2 9.51 -18.38 7.69
CA GLU A 2 8.28 -18.11 8.41
C GLU A 2 7.88 -16.62 8.28
N SER A 3 6.57 -16.36 8.14
CA SER A 3 5.98 -15.02 8.02
C SER A 3 6.47 -14.06 9.12
N ARG A 4 6.46 -14.51 10.37
CA ARG A 4 6.87 -13.69 11.53
C ARG A 4 8.30 -13.19 11.43
N ASN A 5 9.23 -14.02 10.97
CA ASN A 5 10.64 -13.67 10.89
C ASN A 5 10.89 -12.59 9.84
N TRP A 6 10.34 -12.76 8.62
CA TRP A 6 10.49 -11.77 7.57
C TRP A 6 9.87 -10.41 7.94
N ASN A 7 8.63 -10.43 8.42
CA ASN A 7 7.92 -9.21 8.78
C ASN A 7 8.62 -8.46 9.93
N SER A 8 9.21 -9.19 10.89
CA SER A 8 10.00 -8.60 11.98
C SER A 8 11.29 -7.95 11.49
N ILE A 9 11.94 -8.52 10.48
CA ILE A 9 13.13 -7.91 9.84
C ILE A 9 12.74 -6.58 9.20
N ILE A 10 11.76 -6.61 8.29
CA ILE A 10 11.41 -5.42 7.50
C ILE A 10 10.76 -4.33 8.33
N ALA A 11 10.06 -4.67 9.43
CA ALA A 11 9.46 -3.69 10.32
C ALA A 11 10.47 -2.79 11.06
N LYS A 12 11.73 -3.23 11.16
CA LYS A 12 12.83 -2.47 11.81
C LYS A 12 13.57 -1.55 10.83
N LEU A 13 13.35 -1.74 9.52
CA LEU A 13 14.02 -0.94 8.48
C LEU A 13 13.32 0.40 8.25
N PRO A 14 14.01 1.39 7.68
CA PRO A 14 13.40 2.66 7.30
C PRO A 14 12.24 2.48 6.31
N ASN A 15 11.15 3.19 6.54
CA ASN A 15 9.94 3.21 5.70
C ASN A 15 9.38 1.82 5.38
N PRO A 16 9.14 0.95 6.39
CA PRO A 16 8.58 -0.37 6.16
C PRO A 16 7.21 -0.25 5.50
N HIS A 17 6.93 -1.12 4.53
CA HIS A 17 5.71 -1.05 3.75
C HIS A 17 5.01 -2.41 3.68
N PHE A 18 3.66 -2.45 3.78
CA PHE A 18 2.91 -3.72 3.76
C PHE A 18 3.04 -4.49 2.43
N LEU A 19 3.34 -3.82 1.31
CA LEU A 19 3.64 -4.47 0.03
C LEU A 19 4.99 -5.21 0.01
N GLN A 20 5.80 -5.05 1.04
CA GLN A 20 7.05 -5.79 1.25
C GLN A 20 6.90 -6.98 2.21
N THR A 21 5.69 -7.22 2.76
CA THR A 21 5.44 -8.28 3.72
C THR A 21 5.44 -9.67 3.09
N TYR A 22 5.61 -10.69 3.92
CA TYR A 22 5.51 -12.09 3.51
C TYR A 22 4.14 -12.41 2.91
N GLU A 23 3.08 -11.92 3.52
CA GLU A 23 1.69 -12.11 3.08
C GLU A 23 1.47 -11.55 1.68
N TRP A 24 2.06 -10.39 1.36
CA TRP A 24 1.99 -9.87 0.00
C TRP A 24 2.71 -10.76 -1.00
N GLY A 25 3.87 -11.31 -0.62
CA GLY A 25 4.58 -12.32 -1.41
C GLY A 25 3.70 -13.54 -1.68
N GLN A 26 3.01 -14.06 -0.66
CA GLN A 26 2.09 -15.21 -0.77
C GLN A 26 0.88 -14.91 -1.67
N VAL A 27 0.29 -13.71 -1.57
CA VAL A 27 -0.74 -13.29 -2.53
C VAL A 27 -0.19 -13.37 -3.95
N LYS A 28 0.98 -12.80 -4.20
CA LYS A 28 1.54 -12.75 -5.55
C LYS A 28 1.94 -14.12 -6.08
N ALA A 29 2.37 -15.04 -5.21
CA ALA A 29 2.69 -16.42 -5.58
C ALA A 29 1.49 -17.13 -6.21
N LYS A 30 0.28 -16.94 -5.69
CA LYS A 30 -0.95 -17.51 -6.26
C LYS A 30 -1.26 -17.00 -7.67
N TYR A 31 -0.69 -15.86 -8.07
CA TYR A 31 -0.98 -15.21 -9.37
C TYR A 31 0.24 -15.20 -10.29
N GLY A 32 1.08 -16.23 -10.20
CA GLY A 32 2.16 -16.50 -11.15
C GLY A 32 3.44 -15.69 -10.92
N TRP A 33 3.65 -15.19 -9.72
CA TRP A 33 4.92 -14.61 -9.29
C TRP A 33 5.64 -15.56 -8.34
N SER A 34 6.96 -15.55 -8.38
CA SER A 34 7.81 -16.25 -7.41
C SER A 34 8.41 -15.21 -6.46
N PRO A 35 8.01 -15.17 -5.19
CA PRO A 35 8.58 -14.26 -4.22
C PRO A 35 10.02 -14.66 -3.86
N LEU A 36 10.92 -13.70 -3.87
CA LEU A 36 12.30 -13.81 -3.45
C LEU A 36 12.53 -12.80 -2.32
N TYR A 37 12.91 -13.29 -1.16
CA TYR A 37 13.18 -12.48 0.02
C TYR A 37 14.67 -12.22 0.11
N VAL A 38 15.07 -10.98 -0.02
CA VAL A 38 16.47 -10.57 -0.12
C VAL A 38 16.87 -9.78 1.11
N VAL A 39 17.95 -10.15 1.74
CA VAL A 39 18.48 -9.53 2.96
C VAL A 39 19.93 -9.12 2.74
N TRP A 40 20.27 -7.91 3.13
CA TRP A 40 21.65 -7.41 3.22
C TRP A 40 22.05 -7.24 4.67
N THR A 41 23.17 -7.84 5.02
CA THR A 41 23.88 -7.57 6.27
C THR A 41 25.14 -6.77 5.94
N LYS A 42 25.94 -6.41 6.95
CA LYS A 42 27.20 -5.70 6.72
C LYS A 42 28.09 -6.40 5.68
N ASP A 43 28.16 -7.72 5.73
CA ASP A 43 29.11 -8.49 4.92
C ASP A 43 28.48 -9.36 3.84
N ASN A 44 27.16 -9.62 3.92
CA ASN A 44 26.48 -10.60 3.08
C ASN A 44 25.29 -10.04 2.30
N PHE A 45 25.05 -10.66 1.14
CA PHE A 45 23.85 -10.54 0.33
C PHE A 45 23.24 -11.94 0.21
N VAL A 46 22.07 -12.14 0.80
CA VAL A 46 21.40 -13.44 0.88
C VAL A 46 20.04 -13.37 0.19
N VAL A 47 19.77 -14.32 -0.69
CA VAL A 47 18.47 -14.49 -1.34
C VAL A 47 17.82 -15.76 -0.82
N ILE A 48 16.65 -15.61 -0.24
CA ILE A 48 15.87 -16.71 0.32
C ILE A 48 14.64 -16.93 -0.58
N SER A 49 14.51 -18.12 -1.14
CA SER A 49 13.33 -18.57 -1.88
C SER A 49 12.58 -19.62 -1.07
N GLU A 50 11.33 -19.92 -1.44
CA GLU A 50 10.54 -20.98 -0.78
C GLU A 50 11.20 -22.36 -0.85
N GLN A 51 12.11 -22.56 -1.82
CA GLN A 51 12.84 -23.82 -2.03
C GLN A 51 14.19 -23.89 -1.28
N SER A 52 14.58 -22.83 -0.59
CA SER A 52 15.86 -22.80 0.11
C SER A 52 15.71 -23.33 1.53
N SER A 53 16.51 -24.35 1.90
CA SER A 53 16.62 -24.93 3.25
C SER A 53 17.39 -24.04 4.25
N VAL A 54 17.45 -22.73 4.05
CA VAL A 54 18.20 -21.78 4.91
C VAL A 54 17.40 -21.47 6.18
N THR A 55 17.09 -22.51 6.96
CA THR A 55 16.35 -22.33 8.24
C THR A 55 17.27 -22.02 9.42
N ASP A 56 18.53 -22.43 9.39
CA ASP A 56 19.38 -22.45 10.59
C ASP A 56 20.08 -21.13 10.93
N ASN A 57 20.06 -20.12 10.03
CA ASN A 57 20.77 -18.86 10.25
C ASN A 57 19.86 -17.60 10.21
N LEU A 58 18.54 -17.78 10.26
CA LEU A 58 17.62 -16.65 10.12
C LEU A 58 17.67 -15.70 11.32
N SER A 59 17.91 -16.21 12.53
CA SER A 59 18.07 -15.40 13.75
C SER A 59 19.31 -14.49 13.68
N LEU A 60 20.39 -14.97 13.10
CA LEU A 60 21.60 -14.16 12.88
C LEU A 60 21.38 -13.05 11.82
N LEU A 61 20.48 -13.28 10.85
CA LEU A 61 20.14 -12.28 9.84
C LEU A 61 19.24 -11.18 10.40
N THR A 62 18.41 -11.46 11.44
CA THR A 62 17.47 -10.48 12.01
C THR A 62 18.17 -9.32 12.73
N ASP A 63 19.29 -9.58 13.41
CA ASP A 63 19.94 -8.59 14.26
C ASP A 63 20.97 -7.73 13.50
N HIS A 64 21.39 -8.15 12.31
CA HIS A 64 22.41 -7.48 11.49
C HIS A 64 21.88 -7.01 10.13
N CYS A 65 20.56 -7.03 9.91
CA CYS A 65 19.96 -6.59 8.66
C CYS A 65 20.04 -5.07 8.51
N ILE A 66 20.68 -4.62 7.41
CA ILE A 66 20.82 -3.19 7.06
C ILE A 66 19.93 -2.79 5.89
N ALA A 67 19.45 -3.75 5.11
CA ALA A 67 18.48 -3.54 4.03
C ALA A 67 17.79 -4.86 3.70
N ALA A 68 16.56 -4.76 3.15
CA ALA A 68 15.80 -5.93 2.69
C ALA A 68 14.92 -5.58 1.49
N ALA A 69 14.56 -6.59 0.69
CA ALA A 69 13.61 -6.44 -0.39
C ALA A 69 12.82 -7.73 -0.63
N LEU A 70 11.50 -7.63 -0.72
CA LEU A 70 10.69 -8.60 -1.43
C LEU A 70 10.80 -8.31 -2.92
N ILE A 71 11.38 -9.23 -3.68
CA ILE A 71 11.46 -9.16 -5.13
C ILE A 71 10.55 -10.22 -5.73
N LEU A 72 9.56 -9.80 -6.47
CA LEU A 72 8.65 -10.66 -7.21
C LEU A 72 9.24 -10.97 -8.57
N LYS A 73 9.48 -12.26 -8.85
CA LYS A 73 9.98 -12.73 -10.14
C LYS A 73 8.86 -13.36 -10.94
N ARG A 74 8.74 -13.00 -12.21
CA ARG A 74 7.82 -13.64 -13.14
C ARG A 74 8.55 -14.05 -14.41
N GLN A 75 8.47 -15.33 -14.78
CA GLN A 75 8.95 -15.83 -16.06
C GLN A 75 7.95 -15.46 -17.16
N ILE A 76 8.46 -15.05 -18.32
CA ILE A 76 7.60 -14.59 -19.44
C ILE A 76 7.11 -15.76 -20.27
N LEU A 77 7.95 -16.76 -20.50
CA LEU A 77 7.61 -17.97 -21.27
C LEU A 77 8.17 -19.21 -20.56
N GLN A 78 7.36 -20.28 -20.46
CA GLN A 78 7.76 -21.49 -19.72
C GLN A 78 8.46 -22.57 -20.58
N ASN A 79 8.34 -22.53 -21.92
CA ASN A 79 8.69 -23.69 -22.76
C ASN A 79 9.63 -23.43 -23.95
N ASN A 80 10.35 -22.29 -24.04
CA ASN A 80 11.24 -22.00 -25.18
C ASN A 80 12.57 -21.36 -24.72
N PHE A 81 13.48 -21.09 -25.67
CA PHE A 81 14.74 -20.36 -25.42
C PHE A 81 14.55 -19.08 -24.58
N ALA A 82 13.40 -18.44 -24.73
CA ALA A 82 12.97 -17.31 -23.90
C ALA A 82 12.53 -17.69 -22.46
N ALA A 83 12.51 -18.98 -22.09
CA ALA A 83 12.21 -19.44 -20.73
C ALA A 83 13.22 -18.93 -19.67
N ARG A 84 14.36 -18.39 -20.12
CA ARG A 84 15.36 -17.74 -19.26
C ARG A 84 15.04 -16.27 -18.97
N LEU A 85 14.08 -15.65 -19.70
CA LEU A 85 13.73 -14.25 -19.53
C LEU A 85 12.69 -14.08 -18.43
N SER A 86 12.97 -13.16 -17.52
CA SER A 86 12.07 -12.85 -16.41
C SER A 86 11.89 -11.34 -16.27
N ILE A 87 10.85 -10.93 -15.54
CA ILE A 87 10.71 -9.59 -14.99
C ILE A 87 10.82 -9.68 -13.48
N LEU A 88 11.44 -8.68 -12.90
CA LEU A 88 11.60 -8.54 -11.45
C LEU A 88 10.92 -7.25 -11.01
N TYR A 89 10.21 -7.31 -9.87
CA TYR A 89 9.55 -6.15 -9.30
C TYR A 89 9.65 -6.14 -7.78
N SER A 90 10.16 -5.06 -7.21
CA SER A 90 10.20 -4.83 -5.76
C SER A 90 9.21 -3.71 -5.40
N PRO A 91 7.94 -4.06 -5.02
CA PRO A 91 6.91 -3.07 -4.72
C PRO A 91 7.27 -2.29 -3.45
N LYS A 92 7.37 -0.96 -3.55
CA LYS A 92 7.77 -0.08 -2.43
C LYS A 92 9.10 -0.49 -1.77
N GLY A 93 9.98 -1.11 -2.55
CA GLY A 93 11.31 -1.56 -2.12
C GLY A 93 12.41 -1.13 -3.10
N PRO A 94 13.67 -1.41 -2.73
CA PRO A 94 14.15 -2.01 -1.49
C PRO A 94 14.02 -1.10 -0.27
N LEU A 95 13.93 -1.71 0.92
CA LEU A 95 13.90 -1.02 2.21
C LEU A 95 15.33 -0.85 2.72
N LEU A 96 15.80 0.38 2.83
CA LEU A 96 17.11 0.77 3.35
C LEU A 96 17.11 2.24 3.78
N ASP A 97 18.16 2.66 4.46
CA ASP A 97 18.45 4.08 4.62
C ASP A 97 18.96 4.66 3.30
N TRP A 98 18.07 5.25 2.54
CA TRP A 98 18.36 5.87 1.24
C TRP A 98 19.25 7.12 1.35
N THR A 99 19.40 7.70 2.54
CA THR A 99 20.29 8.84 2.78
C THR A 99 21.74 8.42 2.91
N ASN A 100 22.00 7.14 3.29
CA ASN A 100 23.33 6.57 3.37
C ASN A 100 23.84 6.22 1.97
N GLU A 101 24.71 7.06 1.42
CA GLU A 101 25.23 6.94 0.05
C GLU A 101 26.01 5.63 -0.17
N SER A 102 26.86 5.22 0.77
CA SER A 102 27.66 4.01 0.65
C SER A 102 26.79 2.75 0.65
N LEU A 103 25.80 2.69 1.53
CA LEU A 103 24.84 1.61 1.58
C LEU A 103 24.01 1.56 0.29
N ARG A 104 23.45 2.68 -0.13
CA ARG A 104 22.65 2.81 -1.36
C ARG A 104 23.47 2.37 -2.58
N THR A 105 24.71 2.80 -2.70
CA THR A 105 25.63 2.40 -3.78
C THR A 105 25.80 0.89 -3.84
N ARG A 106 26.06 0.25 -2.69
CA ARG A 106 26.21 -1.21 -2.59
C ARG A 106 24.91 -1.92 -3.01
N ILE A 107 23.78 -1.54 -2.43
CA ILE A 107 22.48 -2.18 -2.71
C ILE A 107 22.12 -2.09 -4.20
N LEU A 108 22.29 -0.91 -4.81
CA LEU A 108 22.03 -0.74 -6.24
C LEU A 108 22.95 -1.59 -7.12
N ASN A 109 24.25 -1.73 -6.78
CA ASN A 109 25.17 -2.60 -7.49
C ASN A 109 24.75 -4.07 -7.38
N ASP A 110 24.37 -4.53 -6.17
CA ASP A 110 23.94 -5.90 -5.93
C ASP A 110 22.64 -6.21 -6.69
N LEU A 111 21.67 -5.29 -6.68
CA LEU A 111 20.42 -5.42 -7.43
C LEU A 111 20.65 -5.48 -8.95
N GLN A 112 21.54 -4.65 -9.50
CA GLN A 112 21.91 -4.69 -10.90
C GLN A 112 22.56 -6.02 -11.28
N SER A 113 23.49 -6.51 -10.44
CA SER A 113 24.15 -7.81 -10.63
C SER A 113 23.15 -8.97 -10.50
N PHE A 114 22.24 -8.88 -9.53
CA PHE A 114 21.19 -9.85 -9.33
C PHE A 114 20.24 -9.91 -10.55
N ALA A 115 19.78 -8.76 -11.07
CA ALA A 115 18.94 -8.70 -12.25
C ALA A 115 19.60 -9.39 -13.47
N LYS A 116 20.91 -9.15 -13.69
CA LYS A 116 21.68 -9.83 -14.74
C LYS A 116 21.71 -11.35 -14.54
N LYS A 117 22.03 -11.82 -13.31
CA LYS A 117 22.08 -13.25 -12.98
C LYS A 117 20.73 -13.96 -13.14
N GLN A 118 19.62 -13.26 -12.86
CA GLN A 118 18.27 -13.80 -13.00
C GLN A 118 17.74 -13.79 -14.44
N GLY A 119 18.52 -13.32 -15.43
CA GLY A 119 18.04 -13.16 -16.80
C GLY A 119 16.89 -12.16 -16.90
N ALA A 120 16.90 -11.11 -16.08
CA ALA A 120 15.83 -10.16 -16.10
C ALA A 120 15.85 -9.29 -17.36
N ILE A 121 14.68 -9.11 -17.96
CA ILE A 121 14.46 -8.06 -18.96
C ILE A 121 14.62 -6.71 -18.30
N PHE A 122 14.01 -6.56 -17.11
CA PHE A 122 14.20 -5.43 -16.22
C PHE A 122 13.94 -5.82 -14.77
N LEU A 123 14.49 -5.04 -13.87
CA LEU A 123 14.13 -4.96 -12.46
C LEU A 123 13.47 -3.60 -12.23
N LYS A 124 12.21 -3.62 -11.80
CA LYS A 124 11.44 -2.43 -11.40
C LYS A 124 11.50 -2.27 -9.88
N CYS A 125 11.75 -1.03 -9.41
CA CYS A 125 11.68 -0.64 -8.00
C CYS A 125 10.90 0.67 -7.89
N ASP A 126 10.06 0.81 -6.87
CA ASP A 126 9.30 2.03 -6.56
C ASP A 126 9.33 2.41 -5.08
N PRO A 127 10.54 2.59 -4.50
CA PRO A 127 10.70 2.86 -3.07
C PRO A 127 10.05 4.18 -2.65
N ASP A 128 9.63 4.26 -1.39
CA ASP A 128 9.06 5.48 -0.79
C ASP A 128 10.14 6.52 -0.48
N VAL A 129 10.95 6.87 -1.48
CA VAL A 129 11.92 7.97 -1.41
C VAL A 129 11.19 9.27 -1.72
N VAL A 130 11.19 10.18 -0.76
CA VAL A 130 10.52 11.48 -0.88
C VAL A 130 11.29 12.39 -1.84
N LEU A 131 10.59 12.98 -2.81
CA LEU A 131 11.08 14.04 -3.70
C LEU A 131 10.64 15.43 -3.24
N GLY A 132 9.63 15.48 -2.40
CA GLY A 132 9.09 16.70 -1.82
C GLY A 132 7.73 16.48 -1.18
N THR A 133 7.26 17.51 -0.49
CA THR A 133 5.93 17.57 0.14
C THR A 133 5.15 18.75 -0.38
N GLY A 134 3.85 18.79 -0.13
CA GLY A 134 2.96 19.83 -0.62
C GLY A 134 2.63 19.70 -2.11
N VAL A 135 1.72 20.55 -2.57
CA VAL A 135 1.35 20.64 -3.98
C VAL A 135 2.43 21.41 -4.75
N PRO A 136 2.91 20.90 -5.88
CA PRO A 136 3.93 21.61 -6.67
C PRO A 136 3.51 23.05 -6.97
N GLN A 137 4.45 23.98 -6.80
CA GLN A 137 4.28 25.42 -7.05
C GLN A 137 3.30 26.15 -6.12
N SER A 138 2.79 25.49 -5.07
CA SER A 138 1.99 26.13 -4.03
C SER A 138 2.88 26.70 -2.91
N THR A 139 2.27 27.37 -1.92
CA THR A 139 2.99 27.92 -0.75
C THR A 139 3.53 26.85 0.19
N ASP A 140 3.01 25.62 0.12
CA ASP A 140 3.43 24.47 0.91
C ASP A 140 4.36 23.51 0.13
N ASP A 141 4.81 23.89 -1.07
CA ASP A 141 5.74 23.10 -1.87
C ASP A 141 7.15 23.10 -1.26
N VAL A 142 7.58 21.94 -0.83
CA VAL A 142 8.92 21.70 -0.29
C VAL A 142 9.61 20.62 -1.11
N VAL A 143 10.79 20.92 -1.66
CA VAL A 143 11.61 19.97 -2.43
C VAL A 143 12.58 19.26 -1.48
N ASP A 144 12.72 17.95 -1.64
CA ASP A 144 13.71 17.13 -0.91
C ASP A 144 15.00 16.98 -1.76
N ASN A 145 16.09 17.55 -1.28
CA ASN A 145 17.38 17.53 -1.97
C ASN A 145 18.00 16.13 -2.05
N ASN A 146 17.77 15.27 -1.04
CA ASN A 146 18.23 13.88 -1.07
C ASN A 146 17.51 13.11 -2.16
N GLY A 147 16.19 13.27 -2.29
CA GLY A 147 15.42 12.67 -3.37
C GLY A 147 15.92 13.07 -4.76
N GLN A 148 16.29 14.35 -4.94
CA GLN A 148 16.88 14.83 -6.19
C GLN A 148 18.25 14.21 -6.47
N ALA A 149 19.10 14.08 -5.45
CA ALA A 149 20.42 13.46 -5.57
C ALA A 149 20.28 11.95 -5.93
N ILE A 150 19.34 11.25 -5.29
CA ILE A 150 19.04 9.83 -5.57
C ILE A 150 18.53 9.67 -7.01
N THR A 151 17.64 10.55 -7.47
CA THR A 151 17.15 10.57 -8.86
C THR A 151 18.31 10.69 -9.85
N SER A 152 19.25 11.62 -9.58
CA SER A 152 20.43 11.82 -10.41
C SER A 152 21.37 10.63 -10.40
N GLU A 153 21.53 9.96 -9.26
CA GLU A 153 22.33 8.75 -9.14
C GLU A 153 21.72 7.59 -9.93
N LEU A 154 20.41 7.36 -9.83
CA LEU A 154 19.74 6.31 -10.59
C LEU A 154 19.94 6.49 -12.10
N LYS A 155 19.78 7.72 -12.61
CA LYS A 155 20.03 8.03 -14.04
C LYS A 155 21.48 7.73 -14.44
N ARG A 156 22.48 8.15 -13.64
CA ARG A 156 23.90 7.87 -13.91
C ARG A 156 24.23 6.38 -13.93
N ARG A 157 23.48 5.57 -13.16
CA ARG A 157 23.62 4.10 -13.08
C ARG A 157 22.85 3.37 -14.19
N GLY A 158 22.20 4.08 -15.12
CA GLY A 158 21.45 3.48 -16.22
C GLY A 158 20.06 2.98 -15.82
N TRP A 159 19.50 3.43 -14.69
CA TRP A 159 18.08 3.24 -14.40
C TRP A 159 17.27 4.27 -15.17
N GLY A 160 16.18 3.83 -15.80
CA GLY A 160 15.20 4.68 -16.46
C GLY A 160 13.97 4.89 -15.58
N TYR A 161 13.42 6.11 -15.61
CA TYR A 161 12.09 6.33 -15.02
C TYR A 161 11.06 5.49 -15.78
N SER A 162 10.28 4.69 -15.07
CA SER A 162 9.34 3.77 -15.70
C SER A 162 8.12 4.49 -16.23
N SER A 163 7.73 4.21 -17.46
CA SER A 163 6.45 4.68 -18.02
C SER A 163 5.24 3.99 -17.39
N ASP A 164 5.45 2.80 -16.78
CA ASP A 164 4.41 2.01 -16.12
C ASP A 164 4.59 2.11 -14.60
N GLN A 165 3.87 3.05 -13.99
CA GLN A 165 3.82 3.27 -12.54
C GLN A 165 2.81 2.31 -11.92
N ILE A 166 3.28 1.20 -11.33
CA ILE A 166 2.41 0.17 -10.74
C ILE A 166 1.75 0.68 -9.45
N GLN A 167 2.51 1.39 -8.63
CA GLN A 167 1.99 2.07 -7.44
C GLN A 167 1.90 3.57 -7.71
N PHE A 168 0.98 4.23 -7.00
CA PHE A 168 0.90 5.69 -7.07
C PHE A 168 2.23 6.31 -6.61
N LYS A 169 2.73 7.23 -7.40
CA LYS A 169 3.92 8.02 -7.11
C LYS A 169 3.68 9.04 -6.00
N ASN A 170 2.51 9.66 -6.01
CA ASN A 170 2.12 10.64 -5.01
C ASN A 170 1.07 10.04 -4.08
N THR A 171 1.13 10.43 -2.81
CA THR A 171 0.13 10.06 -1.80
C THR A 171 -0.25 11.24 -0.93
N VAL A 172 -1.28 11.07 -0.09
CA VAL A 172 -1.67 12.02 0.94
C VAL A 172 -1.55 11.35 2.29
N ILE A 173 -0.75 11.89 3.18
CA ILE A 173 -0.47 11.31 4.50
C ILE A 173 -1.02 12.23 5.60
N ILE A 174 -1.71 11.64 6.56
CA ILE A 174 -2.16 12.29 7.80
C ILE A 174 -1.23 11.85 8.92
N ASP A 175 -0.60 12.82 9.59
CA ASP A 175 0.09 12.63 10.85
C ASP A 175 -0.94 12.36 11.96
N LEU A 176 -0.85 11.22 12.62
CA LEU A 176 -1.75 10.80 13.70
C LEU A 176 -1.21 11.10 15.09
N SER A 177 -0.06 11.77 15.22
CA SER A 177 0.51 12.15 16.52
C SER A 177 -0.38 13.11 17.32
N PRO A 178 -1.10 14.10 16.72
CA PRO A 178 -1.97 15.02 17.43
C PRO A 178 -3.18 14.35 18.09
N THR A 179 -3.81 15.03 19.03
CA THR A 179 -5.08 14.60 19.62
C THR A 179 -6.20 14.52 18.59
N GLU A 180 -7.28 13.82 18.90
CA GLU A 180 -8.44 13.73 18.00
C GLU A 180 -9.05 15.10 17.69
N ASP A 181 -9.11 15.99 18.69
CA ASP A 181 -9.62 17.35 18.52
C ASP A 181 -8.72 18.17 17.59
N GLU A 182 -7.41 18.04 17.71
CA GLU A 182 -6.45 18.69 16.81
C GLU A 182 -6.54 18.12 15.38
N LEU A 183 -6.71 16.80 15.23
CA LEU A 183 -6.94 16.18 13.94
C LEU A 183 -8.22 16.72 13.28
N LEU A 184 -9.31 16.82 14.04
CA LEU A 184 -10.54 17.45 13.54
C LEU A 184 -10.32 18.93 13.19
N ALA A 185 -9.59 19.67 14.00
CA ALA A 185 -9.31 21.09 13.74
C ALA A 185 -8.53 21.31 12.43
N ARG A 186 -7.61 20.40 12.08
CA ARG A 186 -6.86 20.42 10.79
C ARG A 186 -7.71 20.14 9.56
N MET A 187 -8.86 19.48 9.71
CA MET A 187 -9.78 19.20 8.59
C MET A 187 -10.45 20.48 8.10
N LYS A 188 -10.78 20.54 6.82
CA LYS A 188 -11.62 21.61 6.26
C LYS A 188 -13.00 21.65 6.96
N GLN A 189 -13.57 22.83 7.10
CA GLN A 189 -14.86 23.02 7.77
C GLN A 189 -15.97 22.11 7.19
N LYS A 190 -16.02 21.98 5.85
CA LYS A 190 -16.97 21.12 5.16
C LYS A 190 -16.79 19.64 5.54
N THR A 191 -15.55 19.18 5.73
CA THR A 191 -15.28 17.80 6.15
C THR A 191 -15.80 17.53 7.55
N ARG A 192 -15.51 18.42 8.53
CA ARG A 192 -16.05 18.31 9.89
C ARG A 192 -17.59 18.33 9.91
N TYR A 193 -18.18 19.18 9.08
CA TYR A 193 -19.63 19.23 8.92
C TYR A 193 -20.18 17.90 8.39
N ASN A 194 -19.56 17.32 7.35
CA ASN A 194 -20.01 16.08 6.74
C ASN A 194 -19.89 14.87 7.69
N ILE A 195 -18.85 14.82 8.53
CA ILE A 195 -18.72 13.78 9.57
C ILE A 195 -19.91 13.84 10.52
N ARG A 196 -20.19 15.02 11.10
CA ARG A 196 -21.33 15.23 12.01
C ARG A 196 -22.69 15.01 11.32
N LEU A 197 -22.79 15.37 10.04
CA LEU A 197 -23.99 15.13 9.26
C LEU A 197 -24.29 13.65 9.10
N ALA A 198 -23.27 12.82 8.83
CA ALA A 198 -23.43 11.38 8.70
C ALA A 198 -23.98 10.76 9.99
N GLU A 199 -23.41 11.11 11.14
CA GLU A 199 -23.88 10.68 12.46
C GLU A 199 -25.34 11.13 12.70
N LYS A 200 -25.62 12.43 12.49
CA LYS A 200 -26.97 13.00 12.67
C LYS A 200 -28.00 12.36 11.75
N LYS A 201 -27.60 11.92 10.56
CA LYS A 201 -28.48 11.26 9.58
C LYS A 201 -28.66 9.76 9.83
N GLY A 202 -28.08 9.23 10.93
CA GLY A 202 -28.28 7.84 11.36
C GLY A 202 -27.38 6.84 10.61
N VAL A 203 -26.25 7.28 10.05
CA VAL A 203 -25.24 6.36 9.54
C VAL A 203 -24.55 5.69 10.72
N SER A 204 -24.58 4.37 10.78
CA SER A 204 -23.86 3.55 11.74
C SER A 204 -22.63 2.91 11.10
N LEU A 205 -21.65 2.57 11.93
CA LEU A 205 -20.41 1.91 11.49
C LEU A 205 -20.26 0.56 12.19
N ARG A 206 -19.71 -0.41 11.46
CA ARG A 206 -19.26 -1.67 12.05
C ARG A 206 -17.96 -2.17 11.41
N VAL A 207 -17.25 -3.01 12.12
CA VAL A 207 -16.16 -3.80 11.54
C VAL A 207 -16.76 -4.93 10.70
N GLY A 208 -16.26 -5.10 9.49
CA GLY A 208 -16.66 -6.20 8.63
C GLY A 208 -15.98 -7.52 9.02
N LYS A 209 -16.63 -8.62 8.67
CA LYS A 209 -16.19 -9.98 8.90
C LYS A 209 -15.90 -10.69 7.58
N LEU A 210 -15.39 -11.92 7.64
CA LEU A 210 -15.09 -12.71 6.44
C LEU A 210 -16.34 -12.99 5.59
N GLU A 211 -17.50 -13.07 6.21
CA GLU A 211 -18.79 -13.28 5.55
C GLU A 211 -19.23 -12.07 4.72
N ASP A 212 -18.73 -10.88 5.04
CA ASP A 212 -19.04 -9.64 4.29
C ASP A 212 -18.29 -9.54 2.95
N LEU A 213 -17.22 -10.33 2.75
CA LEU A 213 -16.33 -10.16 1.60
C LEU A 213 -17.02 -10.21 0.23
N PRO A 214 -18.00 -11.11 -0.03
CA PRO A 214 -18.72 -11.10 -1.31
C PRO A 214 -19.49 -9.80 -1.54
N MET A 215 -20.17 -9.29 -0.51
CA MET A 215 -20.92 -8.01 -0.56
C MET A 215 -19.96 -6.84 -0.77
N LEU A 216 -18.81 -6.83 -0.09
CA LEU A 216 -17.79 -5.79 -0.24
C LEU A 216 -17.20 -5.80 -1.65
N TYR A 217 -16.91 -6.98 -2.23
CA TYR A 217 -16.46 -7.06 -3.61
C TYR A 217 -17.51 -6.51 -4.58
N LYS A 218 -18.78 -6.87 -4.43
CA LYS A 218 -19.85 -6.36 -5.26
C LYS A 218 -19.93 -4.82 -5.21
N MET A 219 -19.87 -4.23 -4.01
CA MET A 219 -19.85 -2.77 -3.83
C MET A 219 -18.60 -2.13 -4.47
N TYR A 220 -17.44 -2.82 -4.41
CA TYR A 220 -16.21 -2.36 -5.06
C TYR A 220 -16.32 -2.41 -6.59
N ALA A 221 -16.94 -3.45 -7.13
CA ALA A 221 -17.21 -3.56 -8.56
C ALA A 221 -18.20 -2.46 -9.04
N GLU A 222 -19.28 -2.19 -8.30
CA GLU A 222 -20.18 -1.08 -8.55
C GLU A 222 -19.43 0.26 -8.59
N THR A 223 -18.54 0.49 -7.61
CA THR A 223 -17.69 1.69 -7.54
C THR A 223 -16.76 1.78 -8.74
N SER A 224 -16.12 0.67 -9.14
CA SER A 224 -15.18 0.65 -10.27
C SER A 224 -15.84 0.99 -11.60
N VAL A 225 -17.06 0.51 -11.82
CA VAL A 225 -17.86 0.82 -13.03
C VAL A 225 -18.25 2.28 -13.05
N ARG A 226 -18.76 2.80 -11.94
CA ARG A 226 -19.17 4.20 -11.79
C ARG A 226 -18.00 5.17 -12.00
N ASP A 227 -16.87 4.89 -11.34
CA ASP A 227 -15.71 5.80 -11.30
C ASP A 227 -14.69 5.50 -12.42
N GLY A 228 -14.96 4.49 -13.28
CA GLY A 228 -14.25 4.24 -14.53
C GLY A 228 -12.87 3.56 -14.39
N PHE A 229 -12.55 2.92 -13.26
CA PHE A 229 -11.30 2.21 -13.09
C PHE A 229 -11.47 0.68 -13.24
N VAL A 230 -10.38 -0.02 -13.55
CA VAL A 230 -10.39 -1.47 -13.76
C VAL A 230 -9.98 -2.18 -12.47
N ILE A 231 -10.73 -3.20 -12.10
CA ILE A 231 -10.44 -4.09 -10.99
C ILE A 231 -10.13 -5.52 -11.47
N ARG A 232 -9.56 -6.33 -10.59
CA ARG A 232 -9.40 -7.77 -10.77
C ARG A 232 -10.68 -8.50 -10.42
N ASP A 233 -10.68 -9.80 -10.62
CA ASP A 233 -11.78 -10.69 -10.23
C ASP A 233 -11.94 -10.78 -8.70
N GLU A 234 -13.07 -11.31 -8.29
CA GLU A 234 -13.46 -11.47 -6.89
C GLU A 234 -12.47 -12.32 -6.11
N GLU A 235 -11.99 -13.42 -6.71
CA GLU A 235 -11.06 -14.35 -6.08
C GLU A 235 -9.76 -13.66 -5.66
N TYR A 236 -9.25 -12.76 -6.51
CA TYR A 236 -8.05 -11.99 -6.18
C TYR A 236 -8.25 -11.14 -4.93
N TYR A 237 -9.33 -10.34 -4.89
CA TYR A 237 -9.58 -9.46 -3.73
C TYR A 237 -9.90 -10.23 -2.47
N GLN A 238 -10.72 -11.28 -2.57
CA GLN A 238 -10.99 -12.14 -1.41
C GLN A 238 -9.72 -12.82 -0.90
N THR A 239 -8.80 -13.23 -1.77
CA THR A 239 -7.51 -13.79 -1.37
C THR A 239 -6.68 -12.76 -0.59
N VAL A 240 -6.56 -11.53 -1.11
CA VAL A 240 -5.85 -10.43 -0.41
C VAL A 240 -6.50 -10.16 0.94
N TRP A 241 -7.80 -9.90 0.96
CA TRP A 241 -8.51 -9.48 2.16
C TRP A 241 -8.49 -10.55 3.25
N ARG A 242 -8.79 -11.81 2.91
CA ARG A 242 -8.75 -12.93 3.89
C ARG A 242 -7.36 -13.08 4.51
N LEU A 243 -6.31 -13.00 3.70
CA LEU A 243 -4.96 -13.23 4.20
C LEU A 243 -4.54 -12.16 5.23
N PHE A 244 -4.89 -10.89 4.98
CA PHE A 244 -4.57 -9.81 5.91
C PHE A 244 -5.58 -9.69 7.06
N MET A 245 -6.84 -10.08 6.89
CA MET A 245 -7.82 -10.11 7.98
C MET A 245 -7.54 -11.21 9.01
N ASN A 246 -6.98 -12.34 8.60
CA ASN A 246 -6.64 -13.45 9.50
C ASN A 246 -5.52 -13.11 10.50
N ASN A 247 -4.75 -12.06 10.25
CA ASN A 247 -3.68 -11.58 11.12
C ASN A 247 -4.15 -10.49 12.11
N GLN A 248 -5.46 -10.38 12.36
CA GLN A 248 -5.99 -9.35 13.26
C GLN A 248 -5.46 -9.52 14.69
N SER A 249 -4.89 -8.46 15.24
CA SER A 249 -4.53 -8.33 16.66
C SER A 249 -5.78 -8.24 17.55
N PRO A 250 -5.69 -8.64 18.85
CA PRO A 250 -6.82 -8.55 19.80
C PRO A 250 -7.43 -7.15 19.97
N VAL A 251 -6.77 -6.10 19.50
CA VAL A 251 -7.27 -4.71 19.50
C VAL A 251 -8.51 -4.52 18.61
N SER A 252 -8.90 -5.54 17.81
CA SER A 252 -10.15 -5.51 17.01
C SER A 252 -11.44 -5.45 17.85
N SER A 253 -11.35 -5.64 19.19
CA SER A 253 -12.48 -5.54 20.12
C SER A 253 -12.84 -4.10 20.53
N LEU A 254 -12.20 -3.07 19.96
CA LEU A 254 -12.63 -1.69 20.18
C LEU A 254 -14.07 -1.51 19.67
N GLN A 255 -15.00 -1.38 20.62
CA GLN A 255 -16.41 -1.12 20.32
C GLN A 255 -16.58 0.30 19.78
N PHE A 256 -17.51 0.49 18.86
CA PHE A 256 -17.91 1.82 18.40
C PHE A 256 -18.57 2.56 19.59
N SER A 257 -18.05 3.70 19.96
CA SER A 257 -18.68 4.55 20.98
C SER A 257 -19.88 5.27 20.36
N ASN A 258 -21.05 4.67 20.44
CA ASN A 258 -22.31 5.28 20.05
C ASN A 258 -22.94 6.13 21.18
N SER A 259 -22.14 6.65 22.12
CA SER A 259 -22.67 7.44 23.22
C SER A 259 -22.14 8.87 23.18
N PRO A 260 -23.04 9.90 23.28
CA PRO A 260 -22.64 11.30 23.26
C PRO A 260 -22.04 11.81 24.58
N ASN A 261 -21.67 10.92 25.52
CA ASN A 261 -21.09 11.34 26.79
C ASN A 261 -20.12 10.30 27.35
N PRO A 262 -18.77 10.45 27.23
CA PRO A 262 -17.83 9.56 27.87
C PRO A 262 -17.65 9.95 29.35
N GLN A 263 -18.30 9.25 30.26
CA GLN A 263 -17.80 9.17 31.62
C GLN A 263 -16.56 8.27 31.61
N LEU A 264 -15.40 8.88 31.83
CA LEU A 264 -14.12 8.21 32.07
C LEU A 264 -14.21 7.34 33.34
N ASN A 265 -14.39 6.06 33.19
CA ASN A 265 -13.97 5.11 34.20
C ASN A 265 -12.53 4.71 33.91
N SER A 266 -11.61 5.46 34.50
CA SER A 266 -10.18 5.18 34.50
C SER A 266 -9.88 4.05 35.48
N GLU A 267 -9.85 2.80 35.01
CA GLU A 267 -9.07 1.79 35.70
C GLU A 267 -7.63 1.82 35.18
N PRO A 268 -6.61 1.83 36.05
CA PRO A 268 -5.22 1.81 35.61
C PRO A 268 -4.85 0.45 35.05
N VAL A 269 -4.61 0.37 33.75
CA VAL A 269 -4.04 -0.81 33.10
C VAL A 269 -2.55 -0.91 33.48
N SER A 270 -2.30 -1.41 34.69
CA SER A 270 -0.98 -1.86 35.11
C SER A 270 -0.79 -3.31 34.68
N ASN A 271 -0.26 -3.52 33.48
CA ASN A 271 0.50 -4.67 32.99
C ASN A 271 0.54 -4.66 31.45
N LEU A 272 1.08 -3.59 30.88
CA LEU A 272 1.49 -3.58 29.49
C LEU A 272 2.95 -4.05 29.42
N GLN A 273 3.15 -5.36 29.26
CA GLN A 273 4.36 -5.89 28.69
C GLN A 273 4.51 -5.31 27.27
N SER A 274 5.59 -4.61 27.05
CA SER A 274 6.14 -4.00 25.82
C SER A 274 5.18 -3.85 24.63
N PRO A 275 4.79 -2.64 24.23
CA PRO A 275 3.87 -2.38 23.12
C PRO A 275 4.41 -2.78 21.72
N ILE A 276 5.67 -3.19 21.62
CA ILE A 276 6.38 -3.40 20.33
C ILE A 276 6.02 -4.73 19.64
N THR A 277 5.51 -5.73 20.36
CA THR A 277 5.37 -7.09 19.81
C THR A 277 4.14 -7.33 18.93
N ASN A 278 3.09 -6.51 19.00
CA ASN A 278 1.85 -6.73 18.26
C ASN A 278 1.75 -5.99 16.91
N TYR A 279 2.65 -5.03 16.62
CA TYR A 279 2.61 -4.22 15.39
C TYR A 279 3.41 -4.78 14.22
N GLN A 280 4.06 -5.94 14.39
CA GLN A 280 4.94 -6.54 13.38
C GLN A 280 4.20 -7.44 12.36
N LEU A 281 2.97 -7.86 12.66
CA LEU A 281 2.17 -8.61 11.70
C LEU A 281 1.30 -7.66 10.87
N PRO A 282 1.38 -7.75 9.55
CA PRO A 282 0.50 -6.97 8.70
C PRO A 282 -0.94 -7.45 8.87
N SER A 283 -1.87 -6.55 8.98
CA SER A 283 -3.30 -6.87 9.12
C SER A 283 -4.16 -5.93 8.28
N ALA A 284 -5.41 -6.31 8.04
CA ALA A 284 -6.40 -5.44 7.42
C ALA A 284 -7.73 -5.51 8.15
N GLU A 285 -8.44 -4.40 8.17
CA GLU A 285 -9.74 -4.27 8.78
C GLU A 285 -10.71 -3.58 7.82
N PRO A 286 -11.80 -4.25 7.40
CA PRO A 286 -12.87 -3.59 6.67
C PRO A 286 -13.76 -2.83 7.66
N LEU A 287 -14.01 -1.54 7.37
CA LEU A 287 -15.00 -0.72 8.06
C LEU A 287 -16.18 -0.52 7.12
N ILE A 288 -17.39 -0.79 7.61
CA ILE A 288 -18.64 -0.75 6.84
C ILE A 288 -19.54 0.31 7.46
N ALA A 289 -20.01 1.23 6.63
CA ALA A 289 -21.06 2.18 6.97
C ALA A 289 -22.41 1.63 6.51
N GLU A 290 -23.38 1.68 7.42
CA GLU A 290 -24.75 1.22 7.19
C GLU A 290 -25.75 2.34 7.44
N PHE A 291 -26.82 2.31 6.67
CA PHE A 291 -28.00 3.13 6.89
C PHE A 291 -29.25 2.24 6.81
N ASN A 292 -30.09 2.24 7.84
CA ASN A 292 -31.24 1.34 7.98
C ASN A 292 -30.84 -0.15 7.84
N ASN A 293 -29.70 -0.55 8.39
CA ASN A 293 -29.10 -1.89 8.30
C ASN A 293 -28.65 -2.30 6.88
N GLU A 294 -28.60 -1.36 5.93
CA GLU A 294 -28.08 -1.60 4.59
C GLU A 294 -26.67 -1.04 4.45
N PRO A 295 -25.67 -1.82 4.01
CA PRO A 295 -24.34 -1.34 3.71
C PRO A 295 -24.35 -0.32 2.56
N VAL A 296 -23.88 0.90 2.82
CA VAL A 296 -23.88 2.02 1.86
C VAL A 296 -22.48 2.44 1.42
N ALA A 297 -21.47 2.20 2.25
CA ALA A 297 -20.09 2.44 1.90
C ALA A 297 -19.17 1.56 2.76
N ALA A 298 -17.96 1.30 2.30
CA ALA A 298 -16.95 0.60 3.08
C ALA A 298 -15.54 1.02 2.68
N ILE A 299 -14.59 0.78 3.59
CA ILE A 299 -13.16 0.95 3.32
C ILE A 299 -12.39 -0.23 3.89
N PHE A 300 -11.24 -0.57 3.29
CA PHE A 300 -10.26 -1.45 3.88
C PHE A 300 -9.05 -0.63 4.34
N VAL A 301 -8.74 -0.74 5.62
CA VAL A 301 -7.56 -0.16 6.24
C VAL A 301 -6.56 -1.26 6.51
N PHE A 302 -5.37 -1.14 5.93
CA PHE A 302 -4.25 -2.04 6.17
C PHE A 302 -3.33 -1.42 7.22
N TYR A 303 -2.71 -2.27 8.04
CA TYR A 303 -1.82 -1.86 9.12
C TYR A 303 -0.51 -2.62 9.02
N PHE A 304 0.61 -1.92 9.12
CA PHE A 304 1.92 -2.54 9.24
C PHE A 304 2.94 -1.56 9.85
N ALA A 305 3.73 -2.02 10.80
CA ALA A 305 4.86 -1.30 11.38
C ALA A 305 4.55 0.17 11.77
N GLY A 306 3.43 0.39 12.46
CA GLY A 306 3.04 1.72 12.96
C GLY A 306 2.46 2.66 11.90
N ARG A 307 2.13 2.16 10.70
CA ARG A 307 1.45 2.92 9.66
C ARG A 307 0.13 2.23 9.27
N ALA A 308 -0.91 3.03 9.08
CA ALA A 308 -2.18 2.60 8.50
C ALA A 308 -2.29 3.08 7.06
N TYR A 309 -2.99 2.30 6.20
CA TYR A 309 -3.12 2.57 4.76
C TYR A 309 -4.58 2.41 4.33
N TYR A 310 -5.13 3.43 3.71
CA TYR A 310 -6.44 3.38 3.03
C TYR A 310 -6.26 2.85 1.60
N VAL A 311 -6.37 1.53 1.43
CA VAL A 311 -6.04 0.87 0.14
C VAL A 311 -7.26 0.72 -0.75
N TYR A 312 -8.41 0.34 -0.19
CA TYR A 312 -9.64 0.15 -0.96
C TYR A 312 -10.78 0.93 -0.34
N GLY A 313 -11.50 1.67 -1.19
CA GLY A 313 -12.72 2.39 -0.84
C GLY A 313 -13.83 2.06 -1.81
N MET A 314 -15.04 1.91 -1.29
CA MET A 314 -16.22 1.58 -2.08
C MET A 314 -17.46 2.25 -1.51
N SER A 315 -18.40 2.59 -2.38
CA SER A 315 -19.67 3.19 -1.99
C SER A 315 -20.75 2.95 -3.04
N ARG A 316 -21.97 2.81 -2.59
CA ARG A 316 -23.15 2.81 -3.46
C ARG A 316 -23.57 4.23 -3.78
N ASP A 317 -24.38 4.40 -4.82
CA ASP A 317 -25.00 5.70 -5.11
C ASP A 317 -26.12 6.03 -4.12
N ALA A 318 -26.79 5.00 -3.61
CA ALA A 318 -27.81 5.16 -2.59
C ALA A 318 -27.22 5.79 -1.32
N HIS A 319 -27.91 6.81 -0.80
CA HIS A 319 -27.60 7.49 0.46
C HIS A 319 -26.23 8.22 0.52
N ARG A 320 -25.64 8.55 -0.66
CA ARG A 320 -24.39 9.35 -0.72
C ARG A 320 -24.53 10.72 -0.04
N GLU A 321 -25.73 11.30 -0.09
CA GLU A 321 -26.07 12.58 0.56
C GLU A 321 -25.97 12.54 2.10
N LYS A 322 -25.85 11.35 2.67
CA LYS A 322 -25.61 11.14 4.11
C LYS A 322 -24.13 11.15 4.49
N MET A 323 -23.23 11.31 3.50
CA MET A 323 -21.79 11.45 3.70
C MET A 323 -21.08 10.29 4.43
N PRO A 324 -21.45 9.00 4.21
CA PRO A 324 -20.93 7.87 4.98
C PRO A 324 -19.40 7.73 4.86
N THR A 325 -18.80 8.10 3.71
CA THR A 325 -17.36 8.00 3.49
C THR A 325 -16.53 8.92 4.39
N TYR A 326 -17.06 10.09 4.77
CA TYR A 326 -16.39 10.99 5.70
C TYR A 326 -16.33 10.40 7.11
N LEU A 327 -17.42 9.79 7.56
CA LEU A 327 -17.49 9.12 8.86
C LEU A 327 -16.56 7.90 8.92
N LEU A 328 -16.51 7.10 7.83
CA LEU A 328 -15.59 5.98 7.70
C LEU A 328 -14.12 6.40 7.82
N GLN A 329 -13.72 7.49 7.16
CA GLN A 329 -12.35 7.98 7.24
C GLN A 329 -12.00 8.49 8.64
N TRP A 330 -12.93 9.19 9.29
CA TRP A 330 -12.73 9.63 10.67
C TRP A 330 -12.56 8.44 11.63
N GLU A 331 -13.41 7.43 11.53
CA GLU A 331 -13.28 6.22 12.33
C GLU A 331 -11.96 5.49 12.05
N ALA A 332 -11.54 5.40 10.79
CA ALA A 332 -10.25 4.80 10.43
C ALA A 332 -9.07 5.50 11.10
N MET A 333 -9.09 6.85 11.16
CA MET A 333 -8.05 7.63 11.86
C MET A 333 -8.02 7.31 13.35
N LYS A 334 -9.19 7.30 14.02
CA LYS A 334 -9.30 6.97 15.44
C LYS A 334 -8.77 5.56 15.73
N ARG A 335 -9.19 4.58 14.94
CA ARG A 335 -8.75 3.19 15.08
C ARG A 335 -7.26 3.01 14.80
N ALA A 336 -6.72 3.69 13.79
CA ALA A 336 -5.29 3.70 13.50
C ALA A 336 -4.48 4.30 14.67
N LYS A 337 -4.94 5.42 15.21
CA LYS A 337 -4.33 6.06 16.39
C LYS A 337 -4.39 5.16 17.63
N ALA A 338 -5.53 4.55 17.91
CA ALA A 338 -5.70 3.61 19.02
C ALA A 338 -4.81 2.35 18.88
N ARG A 339 -4.44 1.99 17.65
CA ARG A 339 -3.46 0.93 17.35
C ARG A 339 -2.02 1.41 17.43
N GLY A 340 -1.75 2.67 17.81
CA GLY A 340 -0.41 3.25 17.90
C GLY A 340 0.22 3.58 16.54
N CYS A 341 -0.56 3.70 15.48
CA CYS A 341 -0.04 4.16 14.20
C CYS A 341 0.31 5.66 14.29
N ALA A 342 1.50 6.02 13.80
CA ALA A 342 1.95 7.40 13.72
C ALA A 342 1.42 8.12 12.46
N ALA A 343 1.07 7.37 11.42
CA ALA A 343 0.65 7.92 10.14
C ALA A 343 -0.51 7.12 9.53
N TYR A 344 -1.40 7.84 8.85
CA TYR A 344 -2.44 7.26 8.00
C TYR A 344 -2.22 7.70 6.56
N ASP A 345 -1.84 6.77 5.73
CA ASP A 345 -1.60 6.96 4.31
C ASP A 345 -2.93 6.76 3.56
N LEU A 346 -3.45 7.83 2.99
CA LEU A 346 -4.70 7.82 2.23
C LEU A 346 -4.52 7.23 0.82
N TRP A 347 -3.31 6.75 0.48
CA TRP A 347 -2.98 6.20 -0.83
C TRP A 347 -3.11 7.24 -1.94
N GLY A 348 -2.84 6.90 -3.18
CA GLY A 348 -2.87 7.66 -4.41
C GLY A 348 -3.30 9.14 -4.37
N ALA A 349 -2.46 10.00 -4.91
CA ALA A 349 -2.76 11.37 -5.23
C ALA A 349 -2.48 11.64 -6.72
N PRO A 350 -3.01 12.72 -7.32
CA PRO A 350 -2.80 13.07 -8.72
C PRO A 350 -1.32 13.19 -9.09
N GLU A 351 -1.01 12.96 -10.35
CA GLU A 351 0.28 13.39 -10.91
C GLU A 351 0.29 14.88 -11.24
N VAL A 352 -0.84 15.37 -11.74
CA VAL A 352 -1.09 16.79 -12.02
C VAL A 352 -2.15 17.30 -11.05
N PHE A 353 -1.81 18.32 -10.25
CA PHE A 353 -2.69 18.80 -9.18
C PHE A 353 -3.68 19.87 -9.68
N ASP A 354 -4.45 19.52 -10.72
CA ASP A 354 -5.55 20.34 -11.25
C ASP A 354 -6.72 19.46 -11.74
N GLU A 355 -7.75 20.09 -12.27
CA GLU A 355 -9.01 19.44 -12.69
C GLU A 355 -8.86 18.53 -13.92
N SER A 356 -7.72 18.57 -14.62
CA SER A 356 -7.44 17.68 -15.76
C SER A 356 -7.09 16.25 -15.34
N ASP A 357 -6.59 16.07 -14.11
CA ASP A 357 -6.25 14.75 -13.58
C ASP A 357 -7.51 14.03 -13.08
N SER A 358 -7.68 12.78 -13.50
CA SER A 358 -8.84 11.94 -13.12
C SER A 358 -8.95 11.72 -11.60
N MET A 359 -7.87 11.86 -10.85
CA MET A 359 -7.84 11.74 -9.40
C MET A 359 -8.07 13.06 -8.66
N TRP A 360 -8.31 14.17 -9.38
CA TRP A 360 -8.52 15.49 -8.75
C TRP A 360 -9.63 15.47 -7.70
N GLY A 361 -10.80 14.88 -8.02
CA GLY A 361 -11.92 14.77 -7.08
C GLY A 361 -11.58 13.96 -5.83
N VAL A 362 -10.83 12.88 -5.99
CA VAL A 362 -10.34 12.04 -4.89
C VAL A 362 -9.34 12.82 -4.02
N TYR A 363 -8.43 13.56 -4.66
CA TYR A 363 -7.47 14.42 -3.94
C TYR A 363 -8.19 15.50 -3.11
N ARG A 364 -9.16 16.21 -3.68
CA ARG A 364 -9.94 17.23 -2.96
C ARG A 364 -10.63 16.66 -1.71
N PHE A 365 -11.09 15.42 -1.78
CA PHE A 365 -11.64 14.72 -0.62
C PHE A 365 -10.54 14.47 0.44
N LYS A 366 -9.37 13.94 0.04
CA LYS A 366 -8.23 13.63 0.93
C LYS A 366 -7.63 14.89 1.54
N GLU A 367 -7.46 15.94 0.75
CA GLU A 367 -7.03 17.25 1.22
C GLU A 367 -7.98 17.81 2.31
N GLY A 368 -9.29 17.60 2.12
CA GLY A 368 -10.31 17.99 3.11
C GLY A 368 -10.14 17.32 4.46
N LEU A 369 -9.55 16.13 4.53
CA LEU A 369 -9.27 15.38 5.76
C LEU A 369 -8.04 15.89 6.52
N GLY A 370 -7.35 16.92 6.00
CA GLY A 370 -6.17 17.52 6.64
C GLY A 370 -4.87 16.78 6.39
N GLY A 371 -4.80 15.98 5.31
CA GLY A 371 -3.58 15.28 4.92
C GLY A 371 -2.64 16.14 4.10
N ASN A 372 -1.35 15.83 4.18
CA ASN A 372 -0.28 16.46 3.43
C ASN A 372 0.10 15.62 2.21
N VAL A 373 0.28 16.26 1.05
CA VAL A 373 0.80 15.59 -0.14
C VAL A 373 2.25 15.20 0.07
N VAL A 374 2.58 13.94 -0.25
CA VAL A 374 3.95 13.44 -0.30
C VAL A 374 4.20 12.93 -1.71
N ARG A 375 5.22 13.49 -2.35
CA ARG A 375 5.65 13.14 -3.70
C ARG A 375 6.87 12.24 -3.60
N THR A 376 6.81 11.06 -4.22
CA THR A 376 7.89 10.09 -4.14
C THR A 376 8.57 9.88 -5.49
N LEU A 377 9.68 9.16 -5.45
CA LEU A 377 10.52 8.82 -6.59
C LEU A 377 9.75 8.13 -7.73
N GLY A 378 8.66 7.42 -7.41
CA GLY A 378 7.94 6.57 -8.35
C GLY A 378 8.76 5.35 -8.77
N ALA A 379 8.32 4.69 -9.85
CA ALA A 379 8.94 3.46 -10.33
C ALA A 379 10.11 3.75 -11.28
N TRP A 380 11.18 2.98 -11.10
CA TRP A 380 12.38 3.00 -11.93
C TRP A 380 12.71 1.60 -12.42
N ASP A 381 13.09 1.49 -13.68
CA ASP A 381 13.46 0.24 -14.33
C ASP A 381 14.97 0.19 -14.59
N TYR A 382 15.62 -0.87 -14.11
CA TYR A 382 16.97 -1.23 -14.56
C TYR A 382 16.86 -2.34 -15.60
N ALA A 383 17.30 -2.06 -16.80
CA ALA A 383 17.32 -3.01 -17.93
C ALA A 383 18.74 -3.52 -18.18
N PRO A 384 19.09 -4.78 -17.82
CA PRO A 384 20.38 -5.37 -18.12
C PRO A 384 20.71 -5.40 -19.63
N ASN A 385 19.66 -5.50 -20.47
CA ASN A 385 19.76 -5.51 -21.92
C ASN A 385 18.65 -4.65 -22.53
N SER A 386 19.05 -3.55 -23.16
CA SER A 386 18.12 -2.56 -23.74
C SER A 386 17.29 -3.11 -24.91
N PHE A 387 17.80 -4.10 -25.64
CA PHE A 387 17.06 -4.74 -26.73
C PHE A 387 15.83 -5.48 -26.20
N TRP A 388 16.01 -6.35 -25.20
CA TRP A 388 14.90 -7.09 -24.60
C TRP A 388 13.92 -6.16 -23.88
N TYR A 389 14.42 -5.09 -23.28
CA TYR A 389 13.57 -4.09 -22.62
C TYR A 389 12.66 -3.38 -23.62
N ARG A 390 13.21 -2.91 -24.75
CA ARG A 390 12.42 -2.28 -25.81
C ARG A 390 11.40 -3.24 -26.42
N MET A 391 11.81 -4.46 -26.74
CA MET A 391 10.89 -5.49 -27.23
C MET A 391 9.71 -5.70 -26.27
N TYR A 392 9.98 -5.76 -24.98
CA TYR A 392 8.94 -5.92 -23.96
C TYR A 392 8.07 -4.66 -23.83
N SER A 393 8.64 -3.47 -23.78
CA SER A 393 7.92 -2.21 -23.63
C SER A 393 7.03 -1.87 -24.81
N ASP A 394 7.40 -2.27 -26.04
CA ASP A 394 6.63 -1.99 -27.25
C ASP A 394 5.48 -2.99 -27.46
N ILE A 395 5.67 -4.25 -27.05
CA ILE A 395 4.67 -5.32 -27.27
C ILE A 395 3.68 -5.38 -26.10
N MET A 396 4.17 -5.27 -24.85
CA MET A 396 3.34 -5.48 -23.67
C MET A 396 2.17 -4.50 -23.52
N PRO A 397 2.28 -3.19 -23.82
CA PRO A 397 1.14 -2.28 -23.79
C PRO A 397 -0.03 -2.76 -24.64
N ARG A 398 0.24 -3.26 -25.86
CA ARG A 398 -0.78 -3.79 -26.78
C ARG A 398 -1.49 -5.01 -26.20
N VAL A 399 -0.74 -5.90 -25.56
CA VAL A 399 -1.31 -7.09 -24.88
C VAL A 399 -2.16 -6.67 -23.68
N LEU A 400 -1.67 -5.73 -22.88
CA LEU A 400 -2.40 -5.23 -21.70
C LEU A 400 -3.69 -4.50 -22.08
N ASP A 401 -3.71 -3.75 -23.19
CA ASP A 401 -4.92 -3.08 -23.67
C ASP A 401 -6.01 -4.07 -24.08
N VAL A 402 -5.64 -5.16 -24.72
CA VAL A 402 -6.56 -6.27 -25.02
C VAL A 402 -7.07 -6.92 -23.74
N MET A 403 -6.20 -7.13 -22.73
CA MET A 403 -6.60 -7.71 -21.46
C MET A 403 -7.50 -6.77 -20.64
N ARG A 404 -7.21 -5.46 -20.63
CA ARG A 404 -8.05 -4.44 -19.97
C ARG A 404 -9.44 -4.35 -20.60
N SER A 405 -9.54 -4.40 -21.92
CA SER A 405 -10.83 -4.39 -22.61
C SER A 405 -11.68 -5.61 -22.23
N ARG A 406 -11.06 -6.81 -22.18
CA ARG A 406 -11.73 -8.04 -21.72
C ARG A 406 -12.12 -8.00 -20.24
N GLY A 407 -11.27 -7.41 -19.38
CA GLY A 407 -11.54 -7.23 -17.95
C GLY A 407 -12.79 -6.35 -17.72
N ARG A 408 -12.89 -5.22 -18.41
CA ARG A 408 -14.07 -4.35 -18.34
C ARG A 408 -15.38 -5.05 -18.74
N SER A 409 -15.32 -5.87 -19.81
CA SER A 409 -16.47 -6.66 -20.25
C SER A 409 -16.92 -7.68 -19.21
N ARG A 410 -15.97 -8.38 -18.58
CA ARG A 410 -16.27 -9.36 -17.51
C ARG A 410 -16.87 -8.71 -16.26
N THR A 411 -16.33 -7.56 -15.84
CA THR A 411 -16.86 -6.81 -14.68
C THR A 411 -18.30 -6.37 -14.91
N LYS A 412 -18.63 -5.88 -16.13
CA LYS A 412 -20.00 -5.53 -16.50
C LYS A 412 -20.95 -6.75 -16.51
N GLN A 413 -20.50 -7.88 -17.05
CA GLN A 413 -21.29 -9.12 -17.08
C GLN A 413 -21.57 -9.66 -15.66
N GLY A 414 -20.61 -9.57 -14.74
CA GLY A 414 -20.77 -9.99 -13.34
C GLY A 414 -21.75 -9.15 -12.53
N LEU A 415 -22.09 -7.94 -12.97
CA LEU A 415 -23.07 -7.06 -12.35
C LEU A 415 -24.50 -7.27 -12.87
N GLY A 416 -24.70 -8.18 -13.83
CA GLY A 416 -26.02 -8.50 -14.37
C GLY A 416 -26.59 -7.42 -15.30
N ALA A 417 -25.72 -6.67 -15.97
CA ALA A 417 -26.10 -5.71 -17.00
C ALA A 417 -26.11 -6.36 -18.37
#